data_ff37cf748b31e2859bfd4d73a6449206
#
_entry.id   ff37cf748b31e2859bfd4d73a6449206
#
_cell.length_a   1.000
_cell.length_b   1.000
_cell.length_c   1.000
_cell.angle_alpha   90.00
_cell.angle_beta   90.00
_cell.angle_gamma   90.00
#
_symmetry.space_group_name_H-M   'P 1'
#
loop_
_entity.id
_entity.type
_entity.pdbx_description
1 polymer ?
#
loop_
_entity_poly.entity_id
_entity_poly.type
_entity_poly.pdbx_seq_one_letter_code
_entity_poly.pdbx_strand_id
1 'polypeptide(L)'
;MKLWGGRFTEGVNELVNTFNSSISIDSRMYKEDIEGSLAHVKMLGKQGIIPLKDSEKIIEGLKEILIRIDNGTIQIDNDSEDIHSFIESILTYYIGDEGKKLHTGRSRNDQVTLDTKLYLKKYLKTIIDEVLNLHTTLLEKAKENINTIMPGYTHMQKAQPITFAHHLLAYCEMFKRDIGRLFDGYKRLDEMPLGSGALATSTYPIDREFVASQLGFSKITLNSLDSVSDRDYAIESLSALSLIMMHLSRFSEEIILWCTGEFNFIELDDGYSTGSSIMPQKKNPDVAELVRGKCPRVYGDLMTLLTVMKGIPLAYNKDMQEDKEALFDGLDTALLSLQTFNGMIKTMKVKKDNMKKSASGGFTNATDVADYLVKKGMAFRSAHEVVGRIVLYCIDKDIAIDDLTLKEFKEFSPIFEEDIYKAIDLLTCVEERSVIGGPSSSSVKMQIEFLEKFIKTNKENLSCLK
;
A
#
# COMPACT_ATOMS: atom_id res chain seq x y z
N MET A 1 33.64 20.87 3.88
CA MET A 1 34.22 21.26 5.20
C MET A 1 33.75 20.25 6.22
N LYS A 2 34.66 19.59 6.99
CA LYS A 2 34.22 18.64 8.03
C LYS A 2 33.74 19.42 9.25
N LEU A 3 32.54 19.14 9.71
CA LEU A 3 31.90 19.85 10.84
C LEU A 3 32.43 19.37 12.22
N TRP A 4 33.27 18.30 12.26
CA TRP A 4 33.77 17.65 13.48
C TRP A 4 35.30 17.38 13.43
N GLY A 5 36.15 18.36 13.30
CA GLY A 5 37.58 18.18 13.11
C GLY A 5 38.48 18.48 14.34
N GLY A 6 37.96 19.17 15.38
CA GLY A 6 38.80 19.81 16.40
C GLY A 6 39.62 18.89 17.29
N ARG A 7 39.29 17.59 17.40
CA ARG A 7 40.06 16.60 18.21
C ARG A 7 41.04 15.77 17.38
N PHE A 8 40.81 15.65 16.07
CA PHE A 8 41.53 14.74 15.20
C PHE A 8 42.71 15.45 14.56
N THR A 9 43.88 14.83 14.61
CA THR A 9 45.15 15.37 14.08
C THR A 9 45.45 14.85 12.67
N GLU A 10 44.81 13.77 12.24
CA GLU A 10 44.96 13.17 10.92
C GLU A 10 43.70 13.23 10.10
N GLY A 11 43.81 13.22 8.78
CA GLY A 11 42.67 13.14 7.86
C GLY A 11 42.01 11.75 7.92
N VAL A 12 40.71 11.70 7.70
CA VAL A 12 39.99 10.41 7.58
C VAL A 12 40.40 9.73 6.27
N ASN A 13 40.60 8.43 6.32
CA ASN A 13 40.91 7.61 5.15
C ASN A 13 39.77 7.72 4.10
N GLU A 14 40.12 7.82 2.83
CA GLU A 14 39.15 7.99 1.73
C GLU A 14 38.16 6.83 1.67
N LEU A 15 38.60 5.59 1.87
CA LEU A 15 37.71 4.42 1.93
C LEU A 15 36.67 4.53 3.06
N VAL A 16 37.07 5.06 4.23
CA VAL A 16 36.21 5.28 5.37
C VAL A 16 35.19 6.40 5.06
N ASN A 17 35.59 7.45 4.34
CA ASN A 17 34.68 8.49 3.90
C ASN A 17 33.57 7.91 2.99
N THR A 18 33.98 7.13 1.98
CA THR A 18 33.03 6.47 1.05
C THR A 18 32.10 5.50 1.79
N PHE A 19 32.65 4.70 2.71
CA PHE A 19 31.87 3.73 3.49
C PHE A 19 30.85 4.38 4.43
N ASN A 20 31.15 5.56 4.96
CA ASN A 20 30.28 6.29 5.90
C ASN A 20 29.30 7.24 5.21
N SER A 21 29.48 7.56 3.93
CA SER A 21 28.65 8.51 3.20
C SER A 21 27.24 7.94 2.99
N SER A 22 26.22 8.78 3.21
CA SER A 22 24.81 8.48 2.96
C SER A 22 24.18 9.39 1.91
N ILE A 23 24.94 10.34 1.37
CA ILE A 23 24.42 11.39 0.47
C ILE A 23 23.65 10.80 -0.73
N SER A 24 24.10 9.67 -1.29
CA SER A 24 23.43 9.01 -2.42
C SER A 24 21.99 8.57 -2.11
N ILE A 25 21.68 8.35 -0.85
CA ILE A 25 20.36 7.91 -0.37
C ILE A 25 19.59 9.09 0.23
N ASP A 26 20.19 9.82 1.17
CA ASP A 26 19.50 10.84 1.94
C ASP A 26 19.34 12.18 1.21
N SER A 27 20.05 12.38 0.08
CA SER A 27 19.82 13.52 -0.82
C SER A 27 18.35 13.70 -1.21
N ARG A 28 17.56 12.64 -1.20
CA ARG A 28 16.10 12.68 -1.46
C ARG A 28 15.34 13.52 -0.45
N MET A 29 15.88 13.70 0.77
CA MET A 29 15.25 14.45 1.86
C MET A 29 15.66 15.93 1.91
N TYR A 30 16.31 16.49 0.87
CA TYR A 30 16.77 17.88 0.91
C TYR A 30 15.66 18.89 1.21
N LYS A 31 14.42 18.61 0.79
CA LYS A 31 13.26 19.47 1.08
C LYS A 31 12.89 19.42 2.56
N GLU A 32 12.87 18.23 3.12
CA GLU A 32 12.56 17.98 4.52
C GLU A 32 13.62 18.57 5.44
N ASP A 33 14.89 18.42 5.10
CA ASP A 33 16.00 19.04 5.85
C ASP A 33 15.91 20.56 5.86
N ILE A 34 15.64 21.18 4.71
CA ILE A 34 15.46 22.63 4.62
C ILE A 34 14.21 23.07 5.38
N GLU A 35 13.08 22.35 5.28
CA GLU A 35 11.84 22.63 6.00
C GLU A 35 12.05 22.57 7.52
N GLY A 36 12.70 21.51 8.01
CA GLY A 36 13.08 21.35 9.41
C GLY A 36 14.01 22.46 9.90
N SER A 37 15.03 22.80 9.09
CA SER A 37 15.99 23.87 9.36
C SER A 37 15.32 25.25 9.40
N LEU A 38 14.36 25.55 8.52
CA LEU A 38 13.57 26.78 8.53
C LEU A 38 12.74 26.93 9.82
N ALA A 39 12.08 25.86 10.26
CA ALA A 39 11.32 25.88 11.50
C ALA A 39 12.23 26.06 12.72
N HIS A 40 13.37 25.36 12.73
CA HIS A 40 14.35 25.45 13.80
C HIS A 40 14.95 26.86 13.94
N VAL A 41 15.42 27.47 12.87
CA VAL A 41 16.04 28.80 12.92
C VAL A 41 15.04 29.90 13.26
N LYS A 42 13.77 29.78 12.82
CA LYS A 42 12.69 30.69 13.27
C LYS A 42 12.51 30.62 14.80
N MET A 43 12.55 29.43 15.36
CA MET A 43 12.48 29.21 16.81
C MET A 43 13.68 29.83 17.51
N LEU A 44 14.90 29.62 17.01
CA LEU A 44 16.13 30.19 17.58
C LEU A 44 16.07 31.73 17.66
N GLY A 45 15.62 32.39 16.58
CA GLY A 45 15.43 33.84 16.54
C GLY A 45 14.32 34.32 17.50
N LYS A 46 13.16 33.63 17.50
CA LYS A 46 12.02 33.95 18.39
C LYS A 46 12.39 33.86 19.87
N GLN A 47 13.18 32.82 20.25
CA GLN A 47 13.63 32.61 21.63
C GLN A 47 14.84 33.48 22.03
N GLY A 48 15.37 34.29 21.10
CA GLY A 48 16.55 35.11 21.35
C GLY A 48 17.84 34.33 21.57
N ILE A 49 17.88 33.05 21.15
CA ILE A 49 19.06 32.20 21.24
C ILE A 49 20.14 32.66 20.27
N ILE A 50 19.70 33.12 19.08
CA ILE A 50 20.54 33.83 18.12
C ILE A 50 19.91 35.21 17.81
N PRO A 51 20.72 36.20 17.35
CA PRO A 51 20.16 37.50 16.94
C PRO A 51 19.10 37.34 15.84
N LEU A 52 17.98 38.07 15.95
CA LEU A 52 16.88 37.98 14.98
C LEU A 52 17.35 38.25 13.55
N LYS A 53 18.26 39.21 13.35
CA LYS A 53 18.85 39.52 12.05
C LYS A 53 19.60 38.33 11.43
N ASP A 54 20.28 37.55 12.25
CA ASP A 54 20.99 36.35 11.78
C ASP A 54 20.02 35.24 11.42
N SER A 55 18.94 35.08 12.21
CA SER A 55 17.84 34.15 11.90
C SER A 55 17.20 34.49 10.54
N GLU A 56 16.88 35.74 10.28
CA GLU A 56 16.31 36.22 9.02
C GLU A 56 17.24 35.93 7.83
N LYS A 57 18.54 36.21 7.99
CA LYS A 57 19.55 35.96 6.96
C LYS A 57 19.69 34.45 6.64
N ILE A 58 19.64 33.59 7.65
CA ILE A 58 19.68 32.13 7.48
C ILE A 58 18.40 31.66 6.76
N ILE A 59 17.22 32.19 7.12
CA ILE A 59 15.94 31.84 6.48
C ILE A 59 15.97 32.18 4.98
N GLU A 60 16.45 33.38 4.63
CA GLU A 60 16.59 33.80 3.23
C GLU A 60 17.58 32.87 2.48
N GLY A 61 18.73 32.56 3.08
CA GLY A 61 19.72 31.66 2.49
C GLY A 61 19.19 30.25 2.24
N LEU A 62 18.45 29.67 3.20
CA LEU A 62 17.84 28.33 3.05
C LEU A 62 16.78 28.31 1.95
N LYS A 63 15.93 29.35 1.84
CA LYS A 63 14.94 29.47 0.77
C LYS A 63 15.58 29.57 -0.61
N GLU A 64 16.65 30.35 -0.73
CA GLU A 64 17.40 30.49 -1.98
C GLU A 64 18.06 29.16 -2.38
N ILE A 65 18.64 28.42 -1.42
CA ILE A 65 19.22 27.08 -1.66
C ILE A 65 18.14 26.14 -2.19
N LEU A 66 16.95 26.10 -1.57
CA LEU A 66 15.84 25.28 -2.02
C LEU A 66 15.46 25.56 -3.47
N ILE A 67 15.28 26.84 -3.81
CA ILE A 67 14.94 27.24 -5.18
C ILE A 67 16.03 26.83 -6.17
N ARG A 68 17.30 26.96 -5.80
CA ARG A 68 18.43 26.62 -6.67
C ARG A 68 18.61 25.11 -6.86
N ILE A 69 18.29 24.30 -5.85
CA ILE A 69 18.28 22.84 -6.00
C ILE A 69 17.09 22.43 -6.88
N ASP A 70 15.89 22.98 -6.64
CA ASP A 70 14.67 22.64 -7.40
C ASP A 70 14.80 22.98 -8.89
N ASN A 71 15.49 24.08 -9.24
CA ASN A 71 15.70 24.48 -10.64
C ASN A 71 17.00 23.93 -11.27
N GLY A 72 17.75 23.09 -10.55
CA GLY A 72 18.97 22.44 -11.02
C GLY A 72 20.22 23.34 -11.09
N THR A 73 20.16 24.57 -10.56
CA THR A 73 21.33 25.48 -10.51
C THR A 73 22.37 25.02 -9.50
N ILE A 74 21.94 24.40 -8.42
CA ILE A 74 22.79 23.68 -7.47
C ILE A 74 22.52 22.19 -7.68
N GLN A 75 23.59 21.44 -7.97
CA GLN A 75 23.56 19.97 -7.96
C GLN A 75 24.09 19.49 -6.61
N ILE A 76 23.41 18.51 -6.03
CA ILE A 76 23.85 17.91 -4.77
C ILE A 76 25.13 17.12 -5.04
N ASP A 77 26.19 17.51 -4.33
CA ASP A 77 27.52 16.94 -4.48
C ASP A 77 27.61 15.59 -3.76
N ASN A 78 27.92 14.54 -4.52
CA ASN A 78 28.10 13.18 -4.00
C ASN A 78 29.37 13.00 -3.13
N ASP A 79 30.26 13.99 -3.08
CA ASP A 79 31.45 13.97 -2.22
C ASP A 79 31.15 14.42 -0.78
N SER A 80 29.96 14.91 -0.52
CA SER A 80 29.48 15.25 0.83
C SER A 80 29.17 14.00 1.66
N GLU A 81 29.29 14.07 2.98
CA GLU A 81 29.00 12.94 3.87
C GLU A 81 27.52 12.60 3.86
N ASP A 82 26.67 13.62 4.02
CA ASP A 82 25.22 13.54 4.07
C ASP A 82 24.56 14.84 3.53
N ILE A 83 23.25 14.81 3.31
CA ILE A 83 22.50 15.98 2.81
C ILE A 83 22.53 17.15 3.78
N HIS A 84 22.57 16.90 5.07
CA HIS A 84 22.59 17.92 6.10
C HIS A 84 23.90 18.72 6.06
N SER A 85 25.05 18.02 5.96
CA SER A 85 26.37 18.63 5.82
C SER A 85 26.49 19.42 4.51
N PHE A 86 25.89 18.92 3.44
CA PHE A 86 25.83 19.60 2.15
C PHE A 86 25.10 20.93 2.29
N ILE A 87 23.86 20.95 2.81
CA ILE A 87 23.04 22.16 2.95
C ILE A 87 23.72 23.17 3.88
N GLU A 88 24.26 22.73 5.02
CA GLU A 88 24.96 23.62 5.97
C GLU A 88 26.23 24.23 5.36
N SER A 89 26.97 23.47 4.55
CA SER A 89 28.17 23.95 3.86
C SER A 89 27.84 25.00 2.79
N ILE A 90 26.84 24.75 1.97
CA ILE A 90 26.35 25.70 0.95
C ILE A 90 25.80 26.97 1.61
N LEU A 91 25.01 26.83 2.68
CA LEU A 91 24.49 27.96 3.44
C LEU A 91 25.65 28.83 3.96
N THR A 92 26.63 28.22 4.60
CA THR A 92 27.81 28.94 5.12
C THR A 92 28.61 29.62 4.01
N TYR A 93 28.73 28.98 2.84
CA TYR A 93 29.36 29.57 1.68
C TYR A 93 28.65 30.86 1.20
N TYR A 94 27.32 30.85 1.17
CA TYR A 94 26.53 31.98 0.67
C TYR A 94 26.38 33.14 1.66
N ILE A 95 26.20 32.85 2.95
CA ILE A 95 25.88 33.87 3.94
C ILE A 95 27.00 34.15 4.97
N GLY A 96 28.08 33.36 4.95
CA GLY A 96 29.20 33.51 5.86
C GLY A 96 28.99 32.87 7.22
N ASP A 97 29.65 33.42 8.26
CA ASP A 97 29.66 32.85 9.62
C ASP A 97 28.29 32.78 10.29
N GLU A 98 27.32 33.56 9.86
CA GLU A 98 25.95 33.48 10.36
C GLU A 98 25.34 32.11 10.05
N GLY A 99 25.69 31.48 8.90
CA GLY A 99 25.25 30.14 8.52
C GLY A 99 25.59 29.09 9.56
N LYS A 100 26.75 29.22 10.22
CA LYS A 100 27.19 28.30 11.27
C LYS A 100 26.28 28.27 12.51
N LYS A 101 25.45 29.31 12.71
CA LYS A 101 24.51 29.39 13.83
C LYS A 101 23.28 28.50 13.67
N LEU A 102 23.03 27.99 12.45
CA LEU A 102 21.89 27.10 12.17
C LEU A 102 21.89 25.85 13.06
N HIS A 103 23.09 25.31 13.38
CA HIS A 103 23.22 24.09 14.18
C HIS A 103 23.07 24.29 15.70
N THR A 104 22.85 25.54 16.17
CA THR A 104 22.73 25.85 17.60
C THR A 104 21.56 25.10 18.23
N GLY A 105 21.83 24.35 19.31
CA GLY A 105 20.80 23.59 20.05
C GLY A 105 20.22 22.36 19.31
N ARG A 106 20.87 21.91 18.24
CA ARG A 106 20.48 20.77 17.42
C ARG A 106 21.59 19.73 17.33
N SER A 107 21.24 18.46 17.13
CA SER A 107 22.15 17.39 16.77
C SER A 107 21.77 16.81 15.40
N ARG A 108 22.74 16.14 14.76
CA ARG A 108 22.48 15.36 13.56
C ARG A 108 21.44 14.26 13.85
N ASN A 109 21.40 13.72 15.07
CA ASN A 109 20.52 12.61 15.46
C ASN A 109 19.02 13.00 15.43
N ASP A 110 18.64 14.13 16.03
CA ASP A 110 17.25 14.60 16.00
C ASP A 110 16.87 15.20 14.65
N GLN A 111 17.82 15.77 13.92
CA GLN A 111 17.64 16.30 12.56
C GLN A 111 17.29 15.16 11.58
N VAL A 112 18.10 14.11 11.47
CA VAL A 112 17.84 13.01 10.53
C VAL A 112 16.54 12.27 10.87
N THR A 113 16.20 12.14 12.15
CA THR A 113 14.93 11.53 12.59
C THR A 113 13.74 12.39 12.16
N LEU A 114 13.84 13.72 12.29
CA LEU A 114 12.82 14.65 11.81
C LEU A 114 12.59 14.53 10.31
N ASP A 115 13.68 14.56 9.54
CA ASP A 115 13.62 14.57 8.08
C ASP A 115 13.00 13.28 7.54
N THR A 116 13.39 12.15 8.13
CA THR A 116 12.80 10.84 7.81
C THR A 116 11.30 10.82 8.13
N LYS A 117 10.88 11.37 9.27
CA LYS A 117 9.45 11.45 9.64
C LYS A 117 8.68 12.38 8.70
N LEU A 118 9.21 13.55 8.36
CA LEU A 118 8.59 14.47 7.39
C LEU A 118 8.44 13.83 6.01
N TYR A 119 9.49 13.18 5.53
CA TYR A 119 9.49 12.46 4.27
C TYR A 119 8.41 11.36 4.26
N LEU A 120 8.40 10.54 5.29
CA LEU A 120 7.43 9.44 5.41
C LEU A 120 5.98 9.95 5.52
N LYS A 121 5.72 11.06 6.24
CA LYS A 121 4.38 11.68 6.30
C LYS A 121 3.86 12.01 4.89
N LYS A 122 4.69 12.61 4.04
CA LYS A 122 4.33 12.96 2.65
C LYS A 122 4.05 11.72 1.80
N TYR A 123 4.93 10.71 1.89
CA TYR A 123 4.76 9.46 1.13
C TYR A 123 3.55 8.65 1.58
N LEU A 124 3.29 8.52 2.87
CA LEU A 124 2.11 7.81 3.38
C LEU A 124 0.81 8.47 2.92
N LYS A 125 0.74 9.80 2.88
CA LYS A 125 -0.44 10.51 2.32
C LYS A 125 -0.66 10.13 0.86
N THR A 126 0.40 10.11 0.05
CA THR A 126 0.34 9.69 -1.35
C THR A 126 -0.09 8.24 -1.49
N ILE A 127 0.46 7.33 -0.69
CA ILE A 127 0.11 5.91 -0.72
C ILE A 127 -1.35 5.69 -0.29
N ILE A 128 -1.83 6.38 0.75
CA ILE A 128 -3.24 6.32 1.17
C ILE A 128 -4.16 6.75 0.02
N ASP A 129 -3.82 7.84 -0.68
CA ASP A 129 -4.59 8.30 -1.84
C ASP A 129 -4.62 7.26 -2.95
N GLU A 130 -3.49 6.63 -3.27
CA GLU A 130 -3.42 5.59 -4.31
C GLU A 130 -4.20 4.33 -3.94
N VAL A 131 -4.20 3.90 -2.67
CA VAL A 131 -5.04 2.79 -2.23
C VAL A 131 -6.53 3.17 -2.30
N LEU A 132 -6.91 4.40 -1.95
CA LEU A 132 -8.28 4.91 -2.10
C LEU A 132 -8.70 4.99 -3.58
N ASN A 133 -7.77 5.35 -4.48
CA ASN A 133 -8.02 5.40 -5.91
C ASN A 133 -8.21 3.99 -6.50
N LEU A 134 -7.38 3.01 -6.12
CA LEU A 134 -7.57 1.62 -6.50
C LEU A 134 -8.91 1.07 -5.97
N HIS A 135 -9.24 1.36 -4.71
CA HIS A 135 -10.50 0.96 -4.11
C HIS A 135 -11.69 1.56 -4.88
N THR A 136 -11.61 2.82 -5.30
CA THR A 136 -12.62 3.49 -6.12
C THR A 136 -12.78 2.79 -7.48
N THR A 137 -11.68 2.48 -8.16
CA THR A 137 -11.68 1.76 -9.45
C THR A 137 -12.35 0.39 -9.32
N LEU A 138 -12.06 -0.35 -8.24
CA LEU A 138 -12.68 -1.66 -8.00
C LEU A 138 -14.18 -1.56 -7.77
N LEU A 139 -14.64 -0.53 -7.04
CA LEU A 139 -16.08 -0.29 -6.84
C LEU A 139 -16.79 0.05 -8.16
N GLU A 140 -16.19 0.86 -9.02
CA GLU A 140 -16.75 1.16 -10.34
C GLU A 140 -16.87 -0.10 -11.19
N LYS A 141 -15.82 -0.91 -11.24
CA LYS A 141 -15.85 -2.21 -11.93
C LYS A 141 -16.89 -3.17 -11.33
N ALA A 142 -17.04 -3.19 -10.02
CA ALA A 142 -18.07 -3.99 -9.35
C ALA A 142 -19.49 -3.55 -9.76
N LYS A 143 -19.77 -2.23 -9.80
CA LYS A 143 -21.06 -1.69 -10.26
C LYS A 143 -21.41 -2.10 -11.69
N GLU A 144 -20.44 -2.11 -12.60
CA GLU A 144 -20.61 -2.53 -14.00
C GLU A 144 -20.92 -4.04 -14.13
N ASN A 145 -20.64 -4.81 -13.08
CA ASN A 145 -20.63 -6.26 -13.12
C ASN A 145 -21.50 -6.94 -12.03
N ILE A 146 -22.48 -6.24 -11.47
CA ILE A 146 -23.38 -6.75 -10.43
C ILE A 146 -24.06 -8.06 -10.87
N ASN A 147 -24.43 -8.17 -12.14
CA ASN A 147 -25.12 -9.33 -12.71
C ASN A 147 -24.19 -10.22 -13.56
N THR A 148 -22.88 -10.01 -13.54
CA THR A 148 -21.92 -10.83 -14.27
C THR A 148 -21.63 -12.10 -13.49
N ILE A 149 -22.28 -13.21 -13.85
CA ILE A 149 -22.11 -14.50 -13.19
C ILE A 149 -20.77 -15.10 -13.58
N MET A 150 -20.05 -15.61 -12.58
CA MET A 150 -18.80 -16.37 -12.74
C MET A 150 -18.77 -17.56 -11.77
N PRO A 151 -17.97 -18.60 -12.03
CA PRO A 151 -17.77 -19.64 -11.04
C PRO A 151 -16.90 -19.10 -9.89
N GLY A 152 -17.33 -19.34 -8.65
CA GLY A 152 -16.48 -19.22 -7.48
C GLY A 152 -15.58 -20.45 -7.36
N TYR A 153 -14.39 -20.28 -6.79
CA TYR A 153 -13.39 -21.34 -6.64
C TYR A 153 -13.00 -21.57 -5.19
N THR A 154 -12.83 -22.84 -4.84
CA THR A 154 -12.09 -23.28 -3.65
C THR A 154 -11.14 -24.39 -4.08
N HIS A 155 -9.91 -24.41 -3.55
CA HIS A 155 -8.88 -25.41 -3.96
C HIS A 155 -8.61 -25.42 -5.48
N MET A 156 -8.78 -24.29 -6.16
CA MET A 156 -8.73 -24.17 -7.62
C MET A 156 -9.75 -25.02 -8.38
N GLN A 157 -10.77 -25.54 -7.67
CA GLN A 157 -11.91 -26.25 -8.26
C GLN A 157 -13.14 -25.33 -8.28
N LYS A 158 -13.96 -25.43 -9.35
CA LYS A 158 -15.25 -24.75 -9.42
C LYS A 158 -16.13 -25.20 -8.26
N ALA A 159 -16.71 -24.23 -7.55
CA ALA A 159 -17.52 -24.48 -6.36
C ALA A 159 -18.97 -24.05 -6.58
N GLN A 160 -19.27 -22.78 -6.36
CA GLN A 160 -20.63 -22.25 -6.46
C GLN A 160 -20.65 -21.03 -7.39
N PRO A 161 -21.81 -20.70 -8.02
CA PRO A 161 -21.89 -19.49 -8.81
C PRO A 161 -21.89 -18.25 -7.92
N ILE A 162 -21.11 -17.25 -8.32
CA ILE A 162 -21.04 -15.93 -7.70
C ILE A 162 -21.14 -14.85 -8.78
N THR A 163 -21.09 -13.58 -8.40
CA THR A 163 -20.92 -12.50 -9.37
C THR A 163 -19.49 -11.97 -9.36
N PHE A 164 -19.05 -11.44 -10.50
CA PHE A 164 -17.73 -10.79 -10.59
C PHE A 164 -17.66 -9.57 -9.66
N ALA A 165 -18.79 -8.85 -9.48
CA ALA A 165 -18.86 -7.79 -8.49
C ALA A 165 -18.58 -8.31 -7.07
N HIS A 166 -19.20 -9.41 -6.65
CA HIS A 166 -18.96 -10.00 -5.34
C HIS A 166 -17.48 -10.36 -5.14
N HIS A 167 -16.83 -10.90 -6.17
CA HIS A 167 -15.41 -11.22 -6.15
C HIS A 167 -14.53 -9.96 -5.97
N LEU A 168 -14.79 -8.89 -6.75
CA LEU A 168 -14.04 -7.64 -6.65
C LEU A 168 -14.21 -6.96 -5.29
N LEU A 169 -15.41 -7.04 -4.70
CA LEU A 169 -15.68 -6.48 -3.38
C LEU A 169 -14.90 -7.19 -2.26
N ALA A 170 -14.50 -8.45 -2.44
CA ALA A 170 -13.61 -9.12 -1.49
C ALA A 170 -12.23 -8.42 -1.43
N TYR A 171 -11.68 -7.97 -2.57
CA TYR A 171 -10.47 -7.16 -2.61
C TYR A 171 -10.69 -5.76 -2.03
N CYS A 172 -11.85 -5.15 -2.26
CA CYS A 172 -12.20 -3.89 -1.59
C CYS A 172 -12.14 -4.03 -0.06
N GLU A 173 -12.61 -5.13 0.52
CA GLU A 173 -12.51 -5.38 1.97
C GLU A 173 -11.06 -5.56 2.45
N MET A 174 -10.17 -6.12 1.63
CA MET A 174 -8.75 -6.20 1.95
C MET A 174 -8.12 -4.80 1.99
N PHE A 175 -8.28 -4.01 0.94
CA PHE A 175 -7.75 -2.65 0.86
C PHE A 175 -8.38 -1.69 1.88
N LYS A 176 -9.64 -1.88 2.25
CA LYS A 176 -10.28 -1.16 3.36
C LYS A 176 -9.50 -1.33 4.67
N ARG A 177 -9.07 -2.56 4.98
CA ARG A 177 -8.24 -2.83 6.16
C ARG A 177 -6.85 -2.21 6.05
N ASP A 178 -6.28 -2.17 4.84
CA ASP A 178 -4.97 -1.54 4.59
C ASP A 178 -5.02 -0.03 4.78
N ILE A 179 -6.07 0.63 4.28
CA ILE A 179 -6.33 2.06 4.52
C ILE A 179 -6.36 2.36 6.02
N GLY A 180 -7.05 1.53 6.81
CA GLY A 180 -7.09 1.67 8.26
C GLY A 180 -5.70 1.58 8.91
N ARG A 181 -4.87 0.60 8.49
CA ARG A 181 -3.49 0.45 8.99
C ARG A 181 -2.62 1.67 8.67
N LEU A 182 -2.71 2.19 7.45
CA LEU A 182 -1.95 3.36 7.03
C LEU A 182 -2.34 4.61 7.84
N PHE A 183 -3.63 4.85 8.08
CA PHE A 183 -4.07 5.96 8.94
C PHE A 183 -3.62 5.79 10.40
N ASP A 184 -3.66 4.57 10.92
CA ASP A 184 -3.21 4.30 12.28
C ASP A 184 -1.68 4.47 12.43
N GLY A 185 -0.89 4.01 11.44
CA GLY A 185 0.55 4.25 11.36
C GLY A 185 0.88 5.74 11.27
N TYR A 186 0.15 6.48 10.44
CA TYR A 186 0.31 7.94 10.32
C TYR A 186 0.12 8.67 11.65
N LYS A 187 -0.88 8.29 12.45
CA LYS A 187 -1.13 8.89 13.77
C LYS A 187 0.03 8.67 14.74
N ARG A 188 0.69 7.51 14.71
CA ARG A 188 1.86 7.22 15.56
C ARG A 188 3.13 7.90 15.04
N LEU A 189 3.27 8.06 13.75
CA LEU A 189 4.35 8.83 13.12
C LEU A 189 4.30 10.32 13.49
N ASP A 190 3.10 10.87 13.77
CA ASP A 190 2.83 12.31 13.91
C ASP A 190 3.28 12.90 15.25
N GLU A 191 4.52 12.56 15.67
CA GLU A 191 5.20 13.07 16.86
C GLU A 191 6.58 13.62 16.49
N MET A 192 6.78 14.94 16.71
CA MET A 192 7.96 15.70 16.30
C MET A 192 9.17 15.44 17.22
N PRO A 193 10.32 14.99 16.66
CA PRO A 193 11.51 14.63 17.45
C PRO A 193 12.46 15.81 17.71
N LEU A 194 12.43 16.88 16.89
CA LEU A 194 13.45 17.92 16.91
C LEU A 194 13.50 18.64 18.28
N GLY A 195 14.70 18.98 18.71
CA GLY A 195 14.98 19.49 20.04
C GLY A 195 15.33 18.41 21.06
N SER A 196 15.33 17.14 20.65
CA SER A 196 15.86 16.03 21.47
C SER A 196 17.38 16.04 21.55
N GLY A 197 18.05 16.79 20.68
CA GLY A 197 19.49 16.87 20.57
C GLY A 197 20.11 15.51 20.22
N ALA A 198 21.29 15.23 20.73
CA ALA A 198 21.91 13.92 20.53
C ALA A 198 21.18 12.79 21.29
N LEU A 199 20.71 13.07 22.52
CA LEU A 199 19.98 12.14 23.40
C LEU A 199 19.40 12.79 24.67
N ALA A 200 19.83 14.01 25.03
CA ALA A 200 19.53 14.65 26.30
C ALA A 200 19.05 16.10 26.14
N THR A 201 18.44 16.42 25.02
CA THR A 201 17.96 17.77 24.67
C THR A 201 19.11 18.80 24.58
N SER A 202 18.85 20.05 25.02
CA SER A 202 19.77 21.17 24.96
C SER A 202 19.64 22.03 26.22
N THR A 203 20.70 22.75 26.57
CA THR A 203 20.66 23.75 27.65
C THR A 203 20.03 25.09 27.22
N TYR A 204 19.75 25.27 25.94
CA TYR A 204 19.06 26.45 25.43
C TYR A 204 17.54 26.36 25.68
N PRO A 205 16.85 27.48 25.88
CA PRO A 205 15.39 27.51 26.08
C PRO A 205 14.64 27.34 24.73
N ILE A 206 14.82 26.20 24.08
CA ILE A 206 14.17 25.89 22.81
C ILE A 206 12.67 25.65 22.98
N ASP A 207 11.86 26.11 22.01
CA ASP A 207 10.40 25.96 21.99
C ASP A 207 10.02 24.85 20.99
N ARG A 208 9.95 23.61 21.48
CA ARG A 208 9.65 22.44 20.65
C ARG A 208 8.21 22.44 20.14
N GLU A 209 7.25 22.97 20.91
CA GLU A 209 5.84 23.06 20.51
C GLU A 209 5.66 24.03 19.33
N PHE A 210 6.38 25.17 19.38
CA PHE A 210 6.42 26.09 18.23
C PHE A 210 6.95 25.39 16.97
N VAL A 211 8.06 24.66 17.07
CA VAL A 211 8.62 23.93 15.93
C VAL A 211 7.64 22.89 15.39
N ALA A 212 7.01 22.10 16.27
CA ALA A 212 5.99 21.13 15.89
C ALA A 212 4.82 21.76 15.12
N SER A 213 4.35 22.92 15.60
CA SER A 213 3.27 23.67 14.93
C SER A 213 3.65 24.18 13.55
N GLN A 214 4.91 24.62 13.35
CA GLN A 214 5.42 25.06 12.04
C GLN A 214 5.54 23.91 11.04
N LEU A 215 5.83 22.70 11.51
CA LEU A 215 6.04 21.50 10.69
C LEU A 215 4.78 20.62 10.57
N GLY A 216 3.66 21.05 11.12
CA GLY A 216 2.40 20.31 11.02
C GLY A 216 2.39 18.98 11.79
N PHE A 217 3.15 18.88 12.87
CA PHE A 217 3.02 17.75 13.81
C PHE A 217 1.97 18.05 14.89
N SER A 218 1.22 17.04 15.29
CA SER A 218 0.20 17.17 16.33
C SER A 218 0.76 17.11 17.74
N LYS A 219 1.95 16.52 17.92
CA LYS A 219 2.60 16.29 19.21
C LYS A 219 4.12 16.45 19.11
N ILE A 220 4.77 16.51 20.29
CA ILE A 220 6.21 16.36 20.44
C ILE A 220 6.53 15.04 21.15
N THR A 221 7.66 14.43 20.85
CA THR A 221 8.17 13.27 21.61
C THR A 221 8.55 13.68 23.03
N LEU A 222 8.21 12.87 24.05
CA LEU A 222 8.37 13.21 25.45
C LEU A 222 9.70 12.75 26.06
N ASN A 223 10.35 11.75 25.46
CA ASN A 223 11.66 11.26 25.92
C ASN A 223 12.69 11.44 24.81
N SER A 224 13.73 12.23 25.05
CA SER A 224 14.75 12.58 24.05
C SER A 224 15.63 11.41 23.66
N LEU A 225 15.82 10.42 24.52
CA LEU A 225 16.63 9.23 24.26
C LEU A 225 15.90 8.29 23.28
N ASP A 226 14.62 8.05 23.54
CA ASP A 226 13.71 7.30 22.65
C ASP A 226 13.52 8.01 21.32
N SER A 227 13.31 9.31 21.35
CA SER A 227 13.03 10.16 20.19
C SER A 227 14.04 10.03 19.05
N VAL A 228 15.32 9.89 19.36
CA VAL A 228 16.40 9.73 18.38
C VAL A 228 16.70 8.27 18.04
N SER A 229 16.18 7.34 18.83
CA SER A 229 16.34 5.89 18.69
C SER A 229 15.17 5.23 17.95
N ASP A 230 13.97 5.82 18.01
CA ASP A 230 12.75 5.27 17.43
C ASP A 230 12.85 5.09 15.91
N ARG A 231 12.52 3.90 15.45
CA ARG A 231 12.31 3.53 14.04
C ARG A 231 11.03 2.70 13.85
N ASP A 232 10.20 2.59 14.90
CA ASP A 232 8.95 1.84 14.85
C ASP A 232 8.03 2.37 13.75
N TYR A 233 8.00 3.68 13.54
CA TYR A 233 7.24 4.32 12.47
C TYR A 233 7.62 3.83 11.06
N ALA A 234 8.90 3.54 10.82
CA ALA A 234 9.39 3.02 9.54
C ALA A 234 9.05 1.53 9.39
N ILE A 235 9.28 0.73 10.45
CA ILE A 235 8.96 -0.70 10.50
C ILE A 235 7.44 -0.91 10.33
N GLU A 236 6.62 -0.13 11.02
CA GLU A 236 5.15 -0.21 10.92
C GLU A 236 4.68 0.15 9.52
N SER A 237 5.26 1.17 8.90
CA SER A 237 4.96 1.54 7.52
C SER A 237 5.30 0.42 6.54
N LEU A 238 6.50 -0.16 6.62
CA LEU A 238 6.90 -1.30 5.79
C LEU A 238 6.03 -2.54 6.05
N SER A 239 5.58 -2.74 7.29
CA SER A 239 4.64 -3.82 7.62
C SER A 239 3.28 -3.62 6.93
N ALA A 240 2.74 -2.39 6.94
CA ALA A 240 1.52 -2.07 6.23
C ALA A 240 1.68 -2.23 4.71
N LEU A 241 2.79 -1.75 4.14
CA LEU A 241 3.13 -1.91 2.72
C LEU A 241 3.29 -3.38 2.33
N SER A 242 3.88 -4.21 3.19
CA SER A 242 4.00 -5.65 2.98
C SER A 242 2.65 -6.33 2.84
N LEU A 243 1.64 -5.93 3.63
CA LEU A 243 0.27 -6.44 3.52
C LEU A 243 -0.41 -5.97 2.24
N ILE A 244 -0.24 -4.69 1.86
CA ILE A 244 -0.74 -4.17 0.58
C ILE A 244 -0.16 -4.97 -0.59
N MET A 245 1.15 -5.16 -0.62
CA MET A 245 1.83 -5.92 -1.67
C MET A 245 1.38 -7.39 -1.71
N MET A 246 1.10 -8.00 -0.56
CA MET A 246 0.54 -9.35 -0.48
C MET A 246 -0.87 -9.41 -1.10
N HIS A 247 -1.73 -8.41 -0.83
CA HIS A 247 -3.06 -8.34 -1.42
C HIS A 247 -2.98 -8.13 -2.94
N LEU A 248 -2.09 -7.23 -3.40
CA LEU A 248 -1.83 -7.03 -4.83
C LEU A 248 -1.27 -8.29 -5.49
N SER A 249 -0.37 -9.02 -4.84
CA SER A 249 0.20 -10.27 -5.35
C SER A 249 -0.87 -11.35 -5.52
N ARG A 250 -1.78 -11.51 -4.55
CA ARG A 250 -2.91 -12.45 -4.65
C ARG A 250 -3.83 -12.09 -5.81
N PHE A 251 -4.15 -10.80 -5.95
CA PHE A 251 -4.99 -10.36 -7.05
C PHE A 251 -4.30 -10.50 -8.40
N SER A 252 -2.99 -10.23 -8.47
CA SER A 252 -2.18 -10.47 -9.66
C SER A 252 -2.25 -11.92 -10.13
N GLU A 253 -2.19 -12.89 -9.22
CA GLU A 253 -2.33 -14.31 -9.56
C GLU A 253 -3.66 -14.59 -10.23
N GLU A 254 -4.77 -14.07 -9.72
CA GLU A 254 -6.09 -14.24 -10.33
C GLU A 254 -6.19 -13.55 -11.70
N ILE A 255 -5.63 -12.34 -11.84
CA ILE A 255 -5.56 -11.64 -13.13
C ILE A 255 -4.80 -12.48 -14.16
N ILE A 256 -3.65 -13.04 -13.79
CA ILE A 256 -2.84 -13.91 -14.67
C ILE A 256 -3.65 -15.12 -15.10
N LEU A 257 -4.30 -15.82 -14.16
CA LEU A 257 -5.16 -16.96 -14.47
C LEU A 257 -6.31 -16.56 -15.41
N TRP A 258 -6.99 -15.45 -15.11
CA TRP A 258 -8.13 -15.01 -15.93
C TRP A 258 -7.75 -14.55 -17.34
N CYS A 259 -6.49 -14.17 -17.57
CA CYS A 259 -5.97 -13.82 -18.90
C CYS A 259 -5.60 -15.04 -19.74
N THR A 260 -5.42 -16.24 -19.15
CA THR A 260 -5.05 -17.44 -19.89
C THR A 260 -6.11 -17.84 -20.91
N GLY A 261 -5.73 -18.61 -21.93
CA GLY A 261 -6.67 -19.15 -22.92
C GLY A 261 -7.71 -20.09 -22.30
N GLU A 262 -7.33 -20.79 -21.22
CA GLU A 262 -8.16 -21.75 -20.50
C GLU A 262 -9.30 -21.07 -19.71
N PHE A 263 -9.00 -19.96 -19.01
CA PHE A 263 -10.03 -19.18 -18.31
C PHE A 263 -10.70 -18.17 -19.24
N ASN A 264 -9.90 -17.31 -19.86
CA ASN A 264 -10.36 -16.30 -20.82
C ASN A 264 -11.51 -15.44 -20.28
N PHE A 265 -11.40 -15.03 -18.99
CA PHE A 265 -12.44 -14.26 -18.28
C PHE A 265 -12.27 -12.76 -18.48
N ILE A 266 -11.03 -12.32 -18.70
CA ILE A 266 -10.68 -10.92 -18.92
C ILE A 266 -9.70 -10.76 -20.07
N GLU A 267 -9.57 -9.51 -20.52
CA GLU A 267 -8.51 -9.08 -21.41
C GLU A 267 -7.92 -7.77 -20.87
N LEU A 268 -6.60 -7.73 -20.73
CA LEU A 268 -5.89 -6.52 -20.36
C LEU A 268 -5.75 -5.60 -21.57
N ASP A 269 -5.67 -4.30 -21.30
CA ASP A 269 -5.39 -3.31 -22.34
C ASP A 269 -3.95 -3.47 -22.88
N ASP A 270 -3.73 -3.07 -24.13
CA ASP A 270 -2.43 -3.16 -24.78
C ASP A 270 -1.37 -2.32 -24.05
N GLY A 271 -1.77 -1.20 -23.44
CA GLY A 271 -0.89 -0.35 -22.64
C GLY A 271 -0.41 -0.99 -21.32
N TYR A 272 -1.01 -2.11 -20.90
CA TYR A 272 -0.68 -2.86 -19.67
C TYR A 272 -0.30 -4.32 -19.98
N SER A 273 0.13 -4.59 -21.20
CA SER A 273 0.50 -5.93 -21.66
C SER A 273 1.72 -5.84 -22.54
N THR A 274 2.44 -6.94 -22.71
CA THR A 274 3.51 -7.02 -23.73
C THR A 274 3.25 -8.15 -24.70
N GLY A 275 3.88 -8.04 -25.89
CA GLY A 275 3.85 -9.06 -26.92
C GLY A 275 5.06 -9.98 -26.82
N SER A 276 5.18 -10.84 -27.84
CA SER A 276 6.37 -11.68 -28.05
C SER A 276 7.03 -11.29 -29.36
N SER A 277 8.36 -11.22 -29.38
CA SER A 277 9.13 -10.93 -30.62
C SER A 277 9.05 -12.05 -31.66
N ILE A 278 8.64 -13.25 -31.24
CA ILE A 278 8.58 -14.44 -32.12
C ILE A 278 7.16 -14.99 -32.31
N MET A 279 6.25 -14.69 -31.37
CA MET A 279 4.87 -15.20 -31.40
C MET A 279 3.89 -14.02 -31.51
N PRO A 280 3.43 -13.64 -32.71
CA PRO A 280 2.65 -12.42 -32.92
C PRO A 280 1.26 -12.43 -32.26
N GLN A 281 0.74 -13.61 -31.90
CA GLN A 281 -0.54 -13.78 -31.22
C GLN A 281 -0.43 -13.65 -29.69
N LYS A 282 0.78 -13.64 -29.12
CA LYS A 282 0.98 -13.69 -27.67
C LYS A 282 0.82 -12.33 -27.03
N LYS A 283 0.04 -12.27 -25.95
CA LYS A 283 -0.17 -11.10 -25.11
C LYS A 283 0.03 -11.52 -23.65
N ASN A 284 1.03 -10.93 -22.98
CA ASN A 284 1.46 -11.32 -21.65
C ASN A 284 0.91 -10.35 -20.60
N PRO A 285 0.48 -10.82 -19.41
CA PRO A 285 0.05 -9.98 -18.29
C PRO A 285 1.25 -9.52 -17.43
N ASP A 286 2.30 -8.93 -18.05
CA ASP A 286 3.57 -8.64 -17.39
C ASP A 286 3.43 -7.72 -16.17
N VAL A 287 2.49 -6.78 -16.20
CA VAL A 287 2.22 -5.89 -15.06
C VAL A 287 1.83 -6.71 -13.83
N ALA A 288 0.89 -7.65 -14.00
CA ALA A 288 0.46 -8.51 -12.89
C ALA A 288 1.61 -9.41 -12.41
N GLU A 289 2.41 -9.97 -13.34
CA GLU A 289 3.58 -10.79 -13.01
C GLU A 289 4.63 -10.00 -12.23
N LEU A 290 4.95 -8.78 -12.65
CA LEU A 290 5.92 -7.92 -11.97
C LEU A 290 5.44 -7.45 -10.59
N VAL A 291 4.16 -7.11 -10.44
CA VAL A 291 3.59 -6.76 -9.12
C VAL A 291 3.71 -7.95 -8.16
N ARG A 292 3.36 -9.16 -8.62
CA ARG A 292 3.57 -10.39 -7.86
C ARG A 292 5.06 -10.61 -7.52
N GLY A 293 5.96 -10.39 -8.47
CA GLY A 293 7.41 -10.54 -8.32
C GLY A 293 8.06 -9.49 -7.42
N LYS A 294 7.47 -8.28 -7.30
CA LYS A 294 7.98 -7.20 -6.44
C LYS A 294 7.54 -7.34 -4.96
N CYS A 295 6.53 -8.14 -4.66
CA CYS A 295 6.04 -8.37 -3.30
C CYS A 295 7.16 -8.81 -2.32
N PRO A 296 8.00 -9.83 -2.61
CA PRO A 296 9.07 -10.26 -1.71
C PRO A 296 10.16 -9.20 -1.49
N ARG A 297 10.31 -8.21 -2.38
CA ARG A 297 11.25 -7.09 -2.20
C ARG A 297 10.87 -6.27 -0.97
N VAL A 298 9.61 -5.86 -0.86
CA VAL A 298 9.10 -5.09 0.30
C VAL A 298 9.16 -5.92 1.60
N TYR A 299 9.00 -7.26 1.51
CA TYR A 299 9.24 -8.13 2.67
C TYR A 299 10.70 -8.13 3.11
N GLY A 300 11.63 -8.11 2.14
CA GLY A 300 13.07 -7.97 2.41
C GLY A 300 13.38 -6.67 3.14
N ASP A 301 12.79 -5.55 2.71
CA ASP A 301 12.98 -4.25 3.33
C ASP A 301 12.48 -4.21 4.78
N LEU A 302 11.30 -4.77 5.04
CA LEU A 302 10.78 -4.93 6.41
C LEU A 302 11.71 -5.77 7.28
N MET A 303 12.18 -6.90 6.74
CA MET A 303 13.09 -7.78 7.47
C MET A 303 14.46 -7.12 7.72
N THR A 304 14.94 -6.33 6.79
CA THR A 304 16.17 -5.53 6.95
C THR A 304 16.04 -4.59 8.12
N LEU A 305 14.96 -3.77 8.20
CA LEU A 305 14.79 -2.83 9.31
C LEU A 305 14.63 -3.54 10.67
N LEU A 306 13.82 -4.60 10.73
CA LEU A 306 13.68 -5.41 11.94
C LEU A 306 15.05 -5.96 12.40
N THR A 307 15.89 -6.37 11.45
CA THR A 307 17.21 -6.95 11.74
C THR A 307 18.21 -5.89 12.17
N VAL A 308 18.20 -4.71 11.57
CA VAL A 308 19.05 -3.57 11.97
C VAL A 308 18.73 -3.17 13.42
N MET A 309 17.46 -3.02 13.75
CA MET A 309 17.04 -2.51 15.07
C MET A 309 17.15 -3.50 16.22
N LYS A 310 17.11 -4.81 15.98
CA LYS A 310 16.97 -5.86 17.01
C LYS A 310 18.02 -5.90 18.11
N GLY A 311 19.20 -5.33 17.93
CA GLY A 311 20.31 -5.55 18.87
C GLY A 311 21.12 -4.29 19.21
N ILE A 312 20.72 -3.12 18.71
CA ILE A 312 21.41 -1.87 19.00
C ILE A 312 20.93 -1.26 20.32
N PRO A 313 21.84 -0.61 21.09
CA PRO A 313 21.47 0.10 22.30
C PRO A 313 20.71 1.39 22.00
N LEU A 314 20.13 1.99 23.06
CA LEU A 314 19.38 3.26 22.95
C LEU A 314 20.24 4.42 22.43
N ALA A 315 19.57 5.49 22.08
CA ALA A 315 20.01 6.64 21.35
C ALA A 315 20.38 6.27 19.89
N TYR A 316 21.31 6.96 19.27
CA TYR A 316 21.67 6.76 17.87
C TYR A 316 22.95 5.94 17.76
N ASN A 317 22.92 4.95 16.89
CA ASN A 317 24.08 4.19 16.44
C ASN A 317 24.16 4.28 14.91
N LYS A 318 25.38 4.20 14.35
CA LYS A 318 25.60 4.35 12.91
C LYS A 318 24.85 3.29 12.08
N ASP A 319 24.52 2.14 12.68
CA ASP A 319 23.66 1.09 12.11
C ASP A 319 22.33 1.66 11.58
N MET A 320 21.78 2.67 12.25
CA MET A 320 20.52 3.33 11.85
C MET A 320 20.64 4.09 10.52
N GLN A 321 21.81 4.26 9.93
CA GLN A 321 21.97 4.84 8.60
C GLN A 321 21.36 3.92 7.52
N GLU A 322 21.35 2.60 7.78
CA GLU A 322 20.79 1.58 6.89
C GLU A 322 19.24 1.59 6.83
N ASP A 323 18.57 2.40 7.67
CA ASP A 323 17.12 2.48 7.74
C ASP A 323 16.49 3.07 6.45
N LYS A 324 17.15 4.07 5.86
CA LYS A 324 16.60 4.87 4.77
C LYS A 324 16.55 4.12 3.44
N GLU A 325 17.58 3.33 3.15
CA GLU A 325 17.63 2.58 1.88
C GLU A 325 16.45 1.60 1.79
N ALA A 326 16.27 0.76 2.81
CA ALA A 326 15.15 -0.18 2.87
C ALA A 326 13.78 0.53 2.91
N LEU A 327 13.66 1.63 3.67
CA LEU A 327 12.40 2.38 3.75
C LEU A 327 12.02 2.97 2.38
N PHE A 328 12.96 3.64 1.72
CA PHE A 328 12.70 4.32 0.45
C PHE A 328 12.41 3.32 -0.68
N ASP A 329 13.12 2.20 -0.71
CA ASP A 329 12.88 1.13 -1.67
C ASP A 329 11.47 0.54 -1.52
N GLY A 330 11.06 0.24 -0.30
CA GLY A 330 9.72 -0.27 0.00
C GLY A 330 8.62 0.71 -0.37
N LEU A 331 8.81 2.01 -0.08
CA LEU A 331 7.87 3.07 -0.44
C LEU A 331 7.71 3.21 -1.96
N ASP A 332 8.82 3.31 -2.69
CA ASP A 332 8.82 3.47 -4.15
C ASP A 332 8.22 2.24 -4.85
N THR A 333 8.60 1.04 -4.37
CA THR A 333 8.09 -0.22 -4.93
C THR A 333 6.59 -0.36 -4.74
N ALA A 334 6.07 -0.03 -3.55
CA ALA A 334 4.64 -0.11 -3.27
C ALA A 334 3.85 0.96 -4.05
N LEU A 335 4.34 2.20 -4.08
CA LEU A 335 3.69 3.30 -4.79
C LEU A 335 3.56 3.02 -6.28
N LEU A 336 4.67 2.66 -6.95
CA LEU A 336 4.67 2.35 -8.37
C LEU A 336 3.78 1.13 -8.68
N SER A 337 3.80 0.12 -7.82
CA SER A 337 2.94 -1.07 -7.97
C SER A 337 1.46 -0.72 -7.89
N LEU A 338 1.05 0.11 -6.92
CA LEU A 338 -0.33 0.58 -6.77
C LEU A 338 -0.81 1.36 -8.00
N GLN A 339 -0.02 2.33 -8.45
CA GLN A 339 -0.36 3.17 -9.61
C GLN A 339 -0.51 2.35 -10.89
N THR A 340 0.44 1.48 -11.16
CA THR A 340 0.43 0.63 -12.36
C THR A 340 -0.70 -0.38 -12.31
N PHE A 341 -0.92 -1.02 -11.16
CA PHE A 341 -2.00 -1.98 -10.95
C PHE A 341 -3.37 -1.33 -11.10
N ASN A 342 -3.57 -0.14 -10.53
CA ASN A 342 -4.81 0.63 -10.67
C ASN A 342 -5.14 0.93 -12.14
N GLY A 343 -4.15 1.38 -12.92
CA GLY A 343 -4.31 1.62 -14.35
C GLY A 343 -4.69 0.37 -15.13
N MET A 344 -4.07 -0.77 -14.82
CA MET A 344 -4.38 -2.07 -15.40
C MET A 344 -5.83 -2.49 -15.12
N ILE A 345 -6.29 -2.39 -13.87
CA ILE A 345 -7.68 -2.73 -13.50
C ILE A 345 -8.68 -1.79 -14.16
N LYS A 346 -8.39 -0.50 -14.21
CA LYS A 346 -9.27 0.52 -14.78
C LYS A 346 -9.59 0.23 -16.26
N THR A 347 -8.61 -0.24 -17.01
CA THR A 347 -8.73 -0.48 -18.47
C THR A 347 -9.10 -1.93 -18.82
N MET A 348 -9.07 -2.84 -17.86
CA MET A 348 -9.40 -4.26 -18.02
C MET A 348 -10.79 -4.47 -18.62
N LYS A 349 -10.90 -5.31 -19.65
CA LYS A 349 -12.15 -5.74 -20.29
C LYS A 349 -12.63 -7.05 -19.69
N VAL A 350 -13.91 -7.11 -19.30
CA VAL A 350 -14.53 -8.31 -18.72
C VAL A 350 -15.28 -9.09 -19.80
N LYS A 351 -14.97 -10.37 -19.94
CA LYS A 351 -15.60 -11.29 -20.92
C LYS A 351 -16.75 -12.05 -20.24
N LYS A 352 -17.88 -11.35 -20.07
CA LYS A 352 -19.05 -11.81 -19.30
C LYS A 352 -19.58 -13.17 -19.78
N ASP A 353 -19.64 -13.38 -21.09
CA ASP A 353 -20.16 -14.63 -21.67
C ASP A 353 -19.27 -15.83 -21.36
N ASN A 354 -17.94 -15.64 -21.36
CA ASN A 354 -17.01 -16.70 -21.01
C ASN A 354 -17.09 -17.06 -19.53
N MET A 355 -17.24 -16.07 -18.65
CA MET A 355 -17.46 -16.30 -17.23
C MET A 355 -18.76 -17.08 -16.99
N LYS A 356 -19.89 -16.68 -17.61
CA LYS A 356 -21.17 -17.37 -17.51
C LYS A 356 -21.08 -18.81 -18.07
N LYS A 357 -20.48 -18.99 -19.25
CA LYS A 357 -20.26 -20.33 -19.83
C LYS A 357 -19.44 -21.23 -18.92
N SER A 358 -18.41 -20.68 -18.28
CA SER A 358 -17.59 -21.43 -17.33
C SER A 358 -18.38 -21.80 -16.06
N ALA A 359 -19.29 -20.93 -15.60
CA ALA A 359 -20.15 -21.20 -14.46
C ALA A 359 -21.20 -22.29 -14.74
N SER A 360 -21.71 -22.37 -15.98
CA SER A 360 -22.66 -23.42 -16.40
C SER A 360 -22.04 -24.81 -16.45
N GLY A 361 -20.71 -24.93 -16.52
CA GLY A 361 -20.00 -26.20 -16.48
C GLY A 361 -19.44 -26.53 -15.09
N GLY A 362 -19.34 -27.82 -14.74
CA GLY A 362 -18.70 -28.29 -13.48
C GLY A 362 -19.62 -28.27 -12.26
N PHE A 363 -20.93 -28.43 -12.49
CA PHE A 363 -21.92 -28.67 -11.44
C PHE A 363 -21.97 -27.61 -10.34
N THR A 364 -21.74 -26.33 -10.68
CA THR A 364 -21.71 -25.23 -9.71
C THR A 364 -23.03 -25.02 -8.98
N ASN A 365 -24.15 -25.48 -9.56
CA ASN A 365 -25.50 -25.47 -9.01
C ASN A 365 -25.91 -26.76 -8.25
N ALA A 366 -24.98 -27.69 -8.06
CA ALA A 366 -25.30 -28.97 -7.36
C ALA A 366 -25.77 -28.75 -5.92
N THR A 367 -25.23 -27.76 -5.21
CA THR A 367 -25.69 -27.40 -3.87
C THR A 367 -27.13 -26.92 -3.88
N ASP A 368 -27.54 -26.20 -4.94
CA ASP A 368 -28.90 -25.67 -5.08
C ASP A 368 -29.94 -26.78 -5.32
N VAL A 369 -29.53 -27.88 -5.99
CA VAL A 369 -30.34 -29.12 -6.08
C VAL A 369 -30.55 -29.72 -4.70
N ALA A 370 -29.49 -29.80 -3.87
CA ALA A 370 -29.60 -30.31 -2.51
C ALA A 370 -30.51 -29.42 -1.65
N ASP A 371 -30.34 -28.12 -1.72
CA ASP A 371 -31.18 -27.16 -0.99
C ASP A 371 -32.65 -27.21 -1.44
N TYR A 372 -32.90 -27.42 -2.74
CA TYR A 372 -34.24 -27.67 -3.27
C TYR A 372 -34.90 -28.86 -2.60
N LEU A 373 -34.21 -30.01 -2.55
CA LEU A 373 -34.73 -31.21 -1.90
C LEU A 373 -34.99 -31.01 -0.40
N VAL A 374 -34.12 -30.26 0.28
CA VAL A 374 -34.29 -29.92 1.70
C VAL A 374 -35.50 -29.02 1.91
N LYS A 375 -35.70 -28.00 1.07
CA LYS A 375 -36.89 -27.12 1.09
C LYS A 375 -38.21 -27.93 0.86
N LYS A 376 -38.15 -29.04 0.14
CA LYS A 376 -39.27 -30.00 -0.07
C LYS A 376 -39.37 -31.04 1.06
N GLY A 377 -38.56 -30.98 2.15
CA GLY A 377 -38.69 -31.76 3.35
C GLY A 377 -37.72 -32.96 3.47
N MET A 378 -36.77 -33.10 2.54
CA MET A 378 -35.73 -34.16 2.65
C MET A 378 -34.65 -33.72 3.67
N ALA A 379 -34.13 -34.68 4.45
CA ALA A 379 -32.99 -34.42 5.32
C ALA A 379 -31.73 -34.12 4.48
N PHE A 380 -30.93 -33.12 4.91
CA PHE A 380 -29.78 -32.61 4.14
C PHE A 380 -28.80 -33.72 3.72
N ARG A 381 -28.48 -34.68 4.61
CA ARG A 381 -27.55 -35.78 4.26
C ARG A 381 -28.12 -36.69 3.15
N SER A 382 -29.41 -36.95 3.17
CA SER A 382 -30.07 -37.74 2.11
C SER A 382 -30.14 -36.92 0.79
N ALA A 383 -30.42 -35.63 0.87
CA ALA A 383 -30.36 -34.75 -0.30
C ALA A 383 -28.96 -34.71 -0.93
N HIS A 384 -27.92 -34.60 -0.12
CA HIS A 384 -26.52 -34.61 -0.58
C HIS A 384 -26.16 -35.94 -1.27
N GLU A 385 -26.62 -37.10 -0.74
CA GLU A 385 -26.42 -38.41 -1.37
C GLU A 385 -27.12 -38.52 -2.72
N VAL A 386 -28.38 -38.07 -2.81
CA VAL A 386 -29.14 -38.02 -4.07
C VAL A 386 -28.42 -37.17 -5.11
N VAL A 387 -27.96 -35.97 -4.72
CA VAL A 387 -27.23 -35.06 -5.62
C VAL A 387 -25.88 -35.67 -6.05
N GLY A 388 -25.17 -36.33 -5.16
CA GLY A 388 -23.95 -37.05 -5.53
C GLY A 388 -24.16 -38.09 -6.62
N ARG A 389 -25.27 -38.81 -6.59
CA ARG A 389 -25.65 -39.80 -7.65
C ARG A 389 -26.04 -39.06 -8.95
N ILE A 390 -26.74 -37.92 -8.88
CA ILE A 390 -27.07 -37.11 -10.04
C ILE A 390 -25.79 -36.60 -10.72
N VAL A 391 -24.85 -36.06 -9.95
CA VAL A 391 -23.56 -35.57 -10.49
C VAL A 391 -22.79 -36.72 -11.16
N LEU A 392 -22.70 -37.86 -10.53
CA LEU A 392 -22.03 -39.07 -11.13
C LEU A 392 -22.67 -39.46 -12.47
N TYR A 393 -24.00 -39.51 -12.51
CA TYR A 393 -24.76 -39.80 -13.72
C TYR A 393 -24.50 -38.76 -14.85
N CYS A 394 -24.46 -37.48 -14.49
CA CYS A 394 -24.15 -36.43 -15.45
C CYS A 394 -22.70 -36.55 -15.98
N ILE A 395 -21.75 -36.89 -15.12
CA ILE A 395 -20.34 -37.16 -15.52
C ILE A 395 -20.29 -38.31 -16.52
N ASP A 396 -20.93 -39.43 -16.21
CA ASP A 396 -20.92 -40.63 -17.07
C ASP A 396 -21.55 -40.35 -18.45
N LYS A 397 -22.51 -39.43 -18.53
CA LYS A 397 -23.16 -39.01 -19.79
C LYS A 397 -22.55 -37.82 -20.47
N ASP A 398 -21.56 -37.17 -19.86
CA ASP A 398 -20.96 -35.91 -20.33
C ASP A 398 -22.02 -34.80 -20.57
N ILE A 399 -22.93 -34.59 -19.61
CA ILE A 399 -24.00 -33.59 -19.62
C ILE A 399 -23.97 -32.72 -18.36
N ALA A 400 -24.56 -31.53 -18.40
CA ALA A 400 -24.79 -30.68 -17.24
C ALA A 400 -26.05 -31.11 -16.46
N ILE A 401 -26.19 -30.70 -15.20
CA ILE A 401 -27.40 -30.90 -14.41
C ILE A 401 -28.62 -30.27 -15.09
N ASP A 402 -28.43 -29.12 -15.73
CA ASP A 402 -29.48 -28.39 -16.43
C ASP A 402 -30.05 -29.13 -17.66
N ASP A 403 -29.32 -30.12 -18.19
CA ASP A 403 -29.72 -30.92 -19.34
C ASP A 403 -30.63 -32.09 -18.99
N LEU A 404 -30.75 -32.40 -17.67
CA LEU A 404 -31.60 -33.47 -17.20
C LEU A 404 -33.07 -33.20 -17.42
N THR A 405 -33.81 -34.19 -17.97
CA THR A 405 -35.25 -34.12 -18.02
C THR A 405 -35.89 -34.34 -16.64
N LEU A 406 -37.10 -33.82 -16.42
CA LEU A 406 -37.81 -34.06 -15.16
C LEU A 406 -38.01 -35.57 -14.88
N LYS A 407 -38.14 -36.39 -15.92
CA LYS A 407 -38.23 -37.82 -15.78
C LYS A 407 -36.92 -38.41 -15.16
N GLU A 408 -35.80 -37.98 -15.65
CA GLU A 408 -34.48 -38.42 -15.12
C GLU A 408 -34.29 -37.93 -13.68
N PHE A 409 -34.64 -36.67 -13.36
CA PHE A 409 -34.63 -36.21 -11.97
C PHE A 409 -35.50 -37.08 -11.06
N LYS A 410 -36.68 -37.47 -11.51
CA LYS A 410 -37.61 -38.34 -10.74
C LYS A 410 -37.08 -39.77 -10.54
N GLU A 411 -36.19 -40.25 -11.37
CA GLU A 411 -35.51 -41.54 -11.15
C GLU A 411 -34.61 -41.52 -9.90
N PHE A 412 -34.06 -40.33 -9.54
CA PHE A 412 -33.25 -40.18 -8.31
C PHE A 412 -34.11 -39.86 -7.08
N SER A 413 -35.20 -39.09 -7.24
CA SER A 413 -36.18 -38.84 -6.17
C SER A 413 -37.51 -38.41 -6.74
N PRO A 414 -38.65 -38.99 -6.28
CA PRO A 414 -39.98 -38.58 -6.71
C PRO A 414 -40.38 -37.17 -6.26
N ILE A 415 -39.58 -36.54 -5.37
CA ILE A 415 -39.84 -35.17 -4.84
C ILE A 415 -39.61 -34.12 -5.91
N PHE A 416 -38.79 -34.38 -6.94
CA PHE A 416 -38.51 -33.39 -7.99
C PHE A 416 -39.79 -33.04 -8.79
N GLU A 417 -40.01 -31.74 -8.99
CA GLU A 417 -41.11 -31.18 -9.79
C GLU A 417 -40.55 -30.19 -10.83
N GLU A 418 -41.35 -29.61 -11.71
CA GLU A 418 -40.97 -28.66 -12.76
C GLU A 418 -40.22 -27.43 -12.22
N ASP A 419 -40.46 -27.03 -10.98
CA ASP A 419 -39.83 -25.89 -10.32
C ASP A 419 -38.34 -26.10 -10.05
N ILE A 420 -37.80 -27.31 -10.23
CA ILE A 420 -36.35 -27.59 -10.14
C ILE A 420 -35.56 -26.76 -11.15
N TYR A 421 -36.03 -26.62 -12.38
CA TYR A 421 -35.33 -25.86 -13.42
C TYR A 421 -35.14 -24.38 -13.05
N LYS A 422 -36.10 -23.79 -12.33
CA LYS A 422 -35.92 -22.44 -11.77
C LYS A 422 -34.90 -22.44 -10.62
N ALA A 423 -34.94 -23.45 -9.77
CA ALA A 423 -34.05 -23.52 -8.60
C ALA A 423 -32.57 -23.65 -8.97
N ILE A 424 -32.27 -24.33 -10.10
CA ILE A 424 -30.89 -24.58 -10.58
C ILE A 424 -30.41 -23.55 -11.60
N ASP A 425 -31.26 -22.62 -12.05
CA ASP A 425 -30.84 -21.51 -12.91
C ASP A 425 -29.78 -20.67 -12.19
N LEU A 426 -28.64 -20.42 -12.85
CA LEU A 426 -27.48 -19.77 -12.24
C LEU A 426 -27.79 -18.39 -11.64
N LEU A 427 -28.68 -17.62 -12.28
CA LEU A 427 -29.09 -16.32 -11.75
C LEU A 427 -29.89 -16.52 -10.46
N THR A 428 -30.83 -17.47 -10.46
CA THR A 428 -31.60 -17.83 -9.27
C THR A 428 -30.69 -18.32 -8.14
N CYS A 429 -29.71 -19.18 -8.44
CA CYS A 429 -28.73 -19.65 -7.48
C CYS A 429 -27.98 -18.48 -6.79
N VAL A 430 -27.59 -17.46 -7.55
CA VAL A 430 -26.93 -16.28 -7.01
C VAL A 430 -27.90 -15.41 -6.19
N GLU A 431 -29.09 -15.11 -6.70
CA GLU A 431 -30.06 -14.21 -6.05
C GLU A 431 -30.69 -14.79 -4.76
N GLU A 432 -30.84 -16.10 -4.66
CA GLU A 432 -31.31 -16.77 -3.43
C GLU A 432 -30.32 -16.63 -2.26
N ARG A 433 -29.03 -16.34 -2.53
CA ARG A 433 -27.99 -16.09 -1.50
C ARG A 433 -27.99 -14.64 -1.05
N SER A 434 -29.15 -14.19 -0.52
CA SER A 434 -29.43 -12.79 -0.19
C SER A 434 -29.02 -12.35 1.24
N VAL A 435 -28.46 -13.24 2.04
CA VAL A 435 -27.93 -12.87 3.36
C VAL A 435 -26.80 -11.85 3.24
N ILE A 436 -26.60 -11.02 4.26
CA ILE A 436 -25.52 -10.03 4.31
C ILE A 436 -24.17 -10.74 4.05
N GLY A 437 -23.40 -10.22 3.08
CA GLY A 437 -22.15 -10.81 2.64
C GLY A 437 -22.29 -11.85 1.52
N GLY A 438 -23.53 -12.15 1.08
CA GLY A 438 -23.78 -13.04 -0.04
C GLY A 438 -23.60 -12.39 -1.41
N PRO A 439 -23.63 -13.18 -2.51
CA PRO A 439 -23.40 -12.70 -3.87
C PRO A 439 -24.65 -12.12 -4.57
N SER A 440 -25.84 -12.14 -3.93
CA SER A 440 -27.05 -11.59 -4.56
C SER A 440 -26.90 -10.12 -4.92
N SER A 441 -27.64 -9.66 -5.92
CA SER A 441 -27.61 -8.27 -6.36
C SER A 441 -27.97 -7.29 -5.25
N SER A 442 -28.90 -7.65 -4.36
CA SER A 442 -29.29 -6.84 -3.20
C SER A 442 -28.16 -6.72 -2.16
N SER A 443 -27.51 -7.83 -1.82
CA SER A 443 -26.40 -7.84 -0.87
C SER A 443 -25.17 -7.10 -1.42
N VAL A 444 -24.84 -7.29 -2.71
CA VAL A 444 -23.75 -6.60 -3.40
C VAL A 444 -23.99 -5.09 -3.44
N LYS A 445 -25.21 -4.63 -3.76
CA LYS A 445 -25.55 -3.19 -3.75
C LYS A 445 -25.40 -2.57 -2.37
N MET A 446 -25.87 -3.24 -1.32
CA MET A 446 -25.70 -2.79 0.07
C MET A 446 -24.22 -2.63 0.42
N GLN A 447 -23.36 -3.59 0.03
CA GLN A 447 -21.93 -3.54 0.27
C GLN A 447 -21.27 -2.39 -0.50
N ILE A 448 -21.65 -2.16 -1.76
CA ILE A 448 -21.16 -1.03 -2.56
C ILE A 448 -21.49 0.30 -1.87
N GLU A 449 -22.74 0.52 -1.45
CA GLU A 449 -23.16 1.74 -0.76
C GLU A 449 -22.37 1.99 0.53
N PHE A 450 -22.09 0.94 1.30
CA PHE A 450 -21.27 1.02 2.50
C PHE A 450 -19.83 1.45 2.18
N LEU A 451 -19.22 0.83 1.15
CA LEU A 451 -17.86 1.11 0.75
C LEU A 451 -17.68 2.49 0.10
N GLU A 452 -18.71 3.00 -0.60
CA GLU A 452 -18.73 4.38 -1.10
C GLU A 452 -18.67 5.40 0.02
N LYS A 453 -19.47 5.20 1.07
CA LYS A 453 -19.43 6.05 2.28
C LYS A 453 -18.04 5.98 2.94
N PHE A 454 -17.48 4.77 3.04
CA PHE A 454 -16.13 4.57 3.57
C PHE A 454 -15.07 5.37 2.78
N ILE A 455 -15.07 5.29 1.44
CA ILE A 455 -14.15 6.06 0.61
C ILE A 455 -14.32 7.56 0.83
N LYS A 456 -15.55 8.06 0.79
CA LYS A 456 -15.83 9.49 0.98
C LYS A 456 -15.26 9.99 2.30
N THR A 457 -15.57 9.31 3.40
CA THR A 457 -15.06 9.66 4.74
C THR A 457 -13.54 9.64 4.79
N ASN A 458 -12.88 8.64 4.18
CA ASN A 458 -11.43 8.56 4.24
C ASN A 458 -10.71 9.53 3.30
N LYS A 459 -11.32 9.96 2.19
CA LYS A 459 -10.82 11.10 1.40
C LYS A 459 -10.91 12.42 2.17
N GLU A 460 -11.98 12.63 2.93
CA GLU A 460 -12.09 13.78 3.84
C GLU A 460 -11.03 13.71 4.95
N ASN A 461 -10.85 12.56 5.59
CA ASN A 461 -9.81 12.34 6.60
C ASN A 461 -8.41 12.61 6.04
N LEU A 462 -8.10 12.13 4.82
CA LEU A 462 -6.82 12.35 4.16
C LEU A 462 -6.54 13.84 3.94
N SER A 463 -7.56 14.60 3.53
CA SER A 463 -7.43 16.06 3.34
C SER A 463 -7.15 16.83 4.64
N CYS A 464 -7.50 16.27 5.79
CA CYS A 464 -7.25 16.84 7.11
C CYS A 464 -5.86 16.48 7.68
N LEU A 465 -5.13 15.54 7.10
CA LEU A 465 -3.77 15.20 7.53
C LEU A 465 -2.83 16.37 7.22
N LYS A 466 -2.06 16.78 8.22
CA LYS A 466 -1.09 17.89 8.12
C LYS A 466 0.23 17.46 7.50
#